data_f53c1566f380cbec36301f4d4a41ab19
#
_entry.id   f53c1566f380cbec36301f4d4a41ab19
#
_cell.length_a   1.000
_cell.length_b   1.000
_cell.length_c   1.000
_cell.angle_alpha   90.00
_cell.angle_beta   90.00
_cell.angle_gamma   90.00
#
_symmetry.space_group_name_H-M   'P 1'
#
loop_
_entity.id
_entity.type
_entity.pdbx_description
1 polymer ?
#
loop_
_entity_poly.entity_id
_entity_poly.type
_entity_poly.pdbx_seq_one_letter_code
_entity_poly.pdbx_strand_id
1 'polypeptide(L)'
;MVNEMIDNNIKYIREYMGLTQKELGNIFNVHESTISGWETAKDSIPLAKLNKLSNISNYSIDYILGLNKTNINYTKLEVLNKKEIGKNLKKLRTYLNLSQDKLSKSCNISQTAYSNYEQGVYLINTISLYSICKKYNKSMDELLGKVETQELIKN
;
A
#
# COMPACT_ATOMS: atom_id res chain seq x y z
N MET A 1 -14.57 16.47 1.86
CA MET A 1 -13.75 15.25 1.65
C MET A 1 -13.29 14.76 3.00
N VAL A 2 -13.80 13.64 3.42
CA VAL A 2 -13.29 12.97 4.61
C VAL A 2 -11.97 12.34 4.18
N ASN A 3 -10.82 12.89 4.63
CA ASN A 3 -9.60 12.12 4.67
C ASN A 3 -9.88 10.94 5.59
N GLU A 4 -10.18 9.79 5.02
CA GLU A 4 -10.19 8.58 5.82
C GLU A 4 -8.77 8.42 6.36
N MET A 5 -8.62 8.74 7.63
CA MET A 5 -7.38 8.46 8.36
C MET A 5 -7.16 6.95 8.30
N ILE A 6 -6.06 6.56 7.69
CA ILE A 6 -5.66 5.16 7.68
C ILE A 6 -5.07 4.85 9.06
N ASP A 7 -5.87 4.22 9.91
CA ASP A 7 -5.35 3.62 11.13
C ASP A 7 -4.25 2.63 10.77
N ASN A 8 -3.08 2.78 11.40
CA ASN A 8 -1.93 1.97 11.03
C ASN A 8 -1.10 1.55 12.24
N ASN A 9 -0.23 0.60 12.03
CA ASN A 9 0.65 0.03 13.04
C ASN A 9 2.10 0.57 12.97
N ILE A 10 2.34 1.68 12.29
CA ILE A 10 3.70 2.21 12.08
C ILE A 10 4.41 2.49 13.41
N LYS A 11 3.73 3.15 14.34
CA LYS A 11 4.30 3.43 15.67
C LYS A 11 4.63 2.15 16.44
N TYR A 12 3.71 1.21 16.46
CA TYR A 12 3.91 -0.09 17.10
C TYR A 12 5.15 -0.82 16.54
N ILE A 13 5.26 -0.85 15.21
CA ILE A 13 6.37 -1.51 14.51
C ILE A 13 7.69 -0.80 14.80
N ARG A 14 7.70 0.54 14.77
CA ARG A 14 8.90 1.32 15.13
C ARG A 14 9.36 1.02 16.56
N GLU A 15 8.43 1.01 17.50
CA GLU A 15 8.74 0.71 18.92
C GLU A 15 9.24 -0.73 19.08
N TYR A 16 8.63 -1.69 18.38
CA TYR A 16 9.08 -3.07 18.35
C TYR A 16 10.52 -3.21 17.82
N MET A 17 10.90 -2.39 16.86
CA MET A 17 12.28 -2.31 16.34
C MET A 17 13.24 -1.59 17.30
N GLY A 18 12.74 -1.03 18.39
CA GLY A 18 13.55 -0.30 19.37
C GLY A 18 14.03 1.06 18.89
N LEU A 19 13.33 1.68 17.92
CA LEU A 19 13.74 2.93 17.29
C LEU A 19 12.92 4.12 17.79
N THR A 20 13.59 5.27 17.96
CA THR A 20 12.91 6.56 18.11
C THR A 20 12.41 7.07 16.77
N GLN A 21 11.51 8.05 16.78
CA GLN A 21 11.07 8.71 15.54
C GLN A 21 12.25 9.32 14.77
N LYS A 22 13.22 9.89 15.50
CA LYS A 22 14.42 10.46 14.89
C LYS A 22 15.29 9.39 14.21
N GLU A 23 15.49 8.26 14.88
CA GLU A 23 16.27 7.15 14.31
C GLU A 23 15.60 6.56 13.08
N LEU A 24 14.28 6.35 13.11
CA LEU A 24 13.54 5.90 11.92
C LEU A 24 13.58 6.96 10.81
N GLY A 25 13.46 8.24 11.17
CA GLY A 25 13.62 9.35 10.22
C GLY A 25 14.97 9.32 9.50
N ASN A 26 16.05 9.04 10.23
CA ASN A 26 17.39 8.91 9.65
C ASN A 26 17.46 7.74 8.64
N ILE A 27 16.84 6.60 8.94
CA ILE A 27 16.79 5.45 8.03
C ILE A 27 16.07 5.80 6.74
N PHE A 28 15.00 6.59 6.81
CA PHE A 28 14.20 7.01 5.67
C PHE A 28 14.63 8.33 5.04
N ASN A 29 15.66 8.98 5.60
CA ASN A 29 16.13 10.28 5.17
C ASN A 29 15.01 11.34 5.20
N VAL A 30 14.22 11.35 6.26
CA VAL A 30 13.16 12.31 6.52
C VAL A 30 13.28 12.83 7.96
N HIS A 31 12.67 13.98 8.22
CA HIS A 31 12.62 14.53 9.57
C HIS A 31 11.70 13.70 10.48
N GLU A 32 11.98 13.68 11.78
CA GLU A 32 11.15 12.98 12.77
C GLU A 32 9.67 13.41 12.74
N SER A 33 9.39 14.66 12.41
CA SER A 33 8.02 15.16 12.25
C SER A 33 7.27 14.47 11.12
N THR A 34 7.98 14.04 10.08
CA THR A 34 7.39 13.26 8.98
C THR A 34 6.99 11.87 9.48
N ILE A 35 7.85 11.24 10.28
CA ILE A 35 7.50 9.94 10.92
C ILE A 35 6.26 10.10 11.80
N SER A 36 6.23 11.14 12.62
CA SER A 36 5.04 11.45 13.45
C SER A 36 3.78 11.64 12.59
N GLY A 37 3.89 12.32 11.46
CA GLY A 37 2.78 12.49 10.52
C GLY A 37 2.26 11.16 9.97
N TRP A 38 3.15 10.22 9.65
CA TRP A 38 2.75 8.88 9.21
C TRP A 38 2.08 8.07 10.33
N GLU A 39 2.65 8.10 11.53
CA GLU A 39 2.12 7.37 12.69
C GLU A 39 0.73 7.83 13.10
N THR A 40 0.46 9.12 12.99
CA THR A 40 -0.83 9.74 13.34
C THR A 40 -1.81 9.78 12.17
N ALA A 41 -1.43 9.27 11.02
CA ALA A 41 -2.19 9.33 9.76
C ALA A 41 -2.54 10.76 9.30
N LYS A 42 -1.82 11.75 9.82
CA LYS A 42 -1.89 13.14 9.33
C LYS A 42 -1.39 13.23 7.89
N ASP A 43 -0.33 12.50 7.61
CA ASP A 43 0.27 12.40 6.29
C ASP A 43 0.32 10.92 5.86
N SER A 44 0.21 10.68 4.57
CA SER A 44 0.33 9.34 4.00
C SER A 44 1.79 8.98 3.75
N ILE A 45 2.21 7.80 4.20
CA ILE A 45 3.54 7.28 3.85
C ILE A 45 3.60 6.95 2.36
N PRO A 46 4.60 7.44 1.61
CA PRO A 46 4.79 7.05 0.21
C PRO A 46 4.97 5.54 0.05
N LEU A 47 4.42 4.97 -1.01
CA LEU A 47 4.39 3.51 -1.20
C LEU A 47 5.80 2.89 -1.20
N ALA A 48 6.78 3.53 -1.84
CA ALA A 48 8.15 3.04 -1.84
C ALA A 48 8.76 3.00 -0.43
N LYS A 49 8.45 3.98 0.41
CA LYS A 49 8.90 4.01 1.81
C LYS A 49 8.15 2.99 2.67
N LEU A 50 6.86 2.79 2.41
CA LEU A 50 6.08 1.74 3.05
C LEU A 50 6.63 0.35 2.73
N ASN A 51 7.02 0.11 1.50
CA ASN A 51 7.69 -1.13 1.10
C ASN A 51 9.02 -1.32 1.83
N LYS A 52 9.82 -0.27 1.95
CA LYS A 52 11.07 -0.31 2.72
C LYS A 52 10.81 -0.63 4.20
N LEU A 53 9.81 0.01 4.81
CA LEU A 53 9.44 -0.28 6.21
C LEU A 53 9.02 -1.74 6.37
N SER A 54 8.22 -2.26 5.47
CA SER A 54 7.84 -3.67 5.44
C SER A 54 9.09 -4.57 5.40
N ASN A 55 10.02 -4.30 4.50
CA ASN A 55 11.20 -5.14 4.32
C ASN A 55 12.13 -5.13 5.54
N ILE A 56 12.35 -3.98 6.18
CA ILE A 56 13.26 -3.90 7.35
C ILE A 56 12.61 -4.39 8.63
N SER A 57 11.30 -4.34 8.75
CA SER A 57 10.55 -4.72 9.95
C SER A 57 10.09 -6.17 9.97
N ASN A 58 10.06 -6.83 8.81
CA ASN A 58 9.46 -8.15 8.60
C ASN A 58 7.93 -8.19 8.81
N TYR A 59 7.27 -7.05 8.68
CA TYR A 59 5.81 -6.96 8.70
C TYR A 59 5.28 -6.69 7.29
N SER A 60 4.22 -7.41 6.91
CA SER A 60 3.55 -7.19 5.62
C SER A 60 2.92 -5.79 5.55
N ILE A 61 2.79 -5.26 4.35
CA ILE A 61 2.15 -3.96 4.12
C ILE A 61 0.68 -4.01 4.60
N ASP A 62 -0.02 -5.11 4.35
CA ASP A 62 -1.38 -5.28 4.85
C ASP A 62 -1.48 -5.16 6.37
N TYR A 63 -0.53 -5.75 7.10
CA TYR A 63 -0.48 -5.62 8.55
C TYR A 63 -0.13 -4.19 8.99
N ILE A 64 0.87 -3.57 8.35
CA ILE A 64 1.29 -2.20 8.69
C ILE A 64 0.11 -1.23 8.57
N LEU A 65 -0.71 -1.36 7.54
CA LEU A 65 -1.86 -0.47 7.30
C LEU A 65 -3.18 -0.99 7.88
N GLY A 66 -3.14 -2.08 8.65
CA GLY A 66 -4.32 -2.60 9.34
C GLY A 66 -5.35 -3.28 8.45
N LEU A 67 -5.01 -3.62 7.20
CA LEU A 67 -5.90 -4.42 6.32
C LEU A 67 -5.98 -5.88 6.74
N ASN A 68 -4.95 -6.38 7.41
CA ASN A 68 -4.93 -7.71 7.99
C ASN A 68 -4.48 -7.62 9.45
N LYS A 69 -5.18 -8.29 10.33
CA LYS A 69 -4.85 -8.32 11.76
C LYS A 69 -3.68 -9.22 12.09
N THR A 70 -3.31 -10.11 11.17
CA THR A 70 -2.18 -11.01 11.30
C THR A 70 -1.11 -10.69 10.27
N ASN A 71 0.16 -10.84 10.66
CA ASN A 71 1.27 -10.69 9.73
C ASN A 71 1.29 -11.90 8.79
N ILE A 72 1.37 -11.65 7.48
CA ILE A 72 1.44 -12.68 6.45
C ILE A 72 2.86 -12.84 5.93
N ASN A 73 3.19 -14.01 5.41
CA ASN A 73 4.45 -14.24 4.72
C ASN A 73 4.45 -13.53 3.36
N TYR A 74 5.55 -12.91 3.02
CA TYR A 74 5.71 -12.20 1.75
C TYR A 74 7.16 -12.24 1.28
N THR A 75 7.36 -12.00 -0.01
CA THR A 75 8.68 -11.86 -0.61
C THR A 75 9.14 -10.40 -0.49
N LYS A 76 10.36 -10.21 -0.01
CA LYS A 76 10.96 -8.87 0.07
C LYS A 76 11.38 -8.43 -1.34
N LEU A 77 10.79 -7.34 -1.81
CA LEU A 77 11.16 -6.68 -3.06
C LEU A 77 11.86 -5.36 -2.72
N GLU A 78 13.08 -5.16 -3.19
CA GLU A 78 13.78 -3.89 -2.97
C GLU A 78 13.11 -2.74 -3.72
N VAL A 79 12.64 -3.01 -4.93
CA VAL A 79 11.98 -2.04 -5.80
C VAL A 79 10.64 -2.59 -6.26
N LEU A 80 9.59 -1.78 -6.14
CA LEU A 80 8.27 -2.12 -6.67
C LEU A 80 8.25 -1.89 -8.18
N ASN A 81 7.66 -2.86 -8.92
CA ASN A 81 7.57 -2.80 -10.36
C ASN A 81 6.20 -2.24 -10.79
N LYS A 82 6.17 -0.99 -11.21
CA LYS A 82 4.92 -0.31 -11.59
C LYS A 82 4.17 -0.97 -12.75
N LYS A 83 4.87 -1.64 -13.68
CA LYS A 83 4.23 -2.36 -14.78
C LYS A 83 3.55 -3.64 -14.32
N GLU A 84 4.20 -4.40 -13.46
CA GLU A 84 3.60 -5.61 -12.88
C GLU A 84 2.40 -5.26 -11.98
N ILE A 85 2.52 -4.19 -11.19
CA ILE A 85 1.41 -3.69 -10.37
C ILE A 85 0.24 -3.29 -11.28
N GLY A 86 0.51 -2.59 -12.37
CA GLY A 86 -0.51 -2.20 -13.35
C GLY A 86 -1.23 -3.40 -13.95
N LYS A 87 -0.51 -4.46 -14.30
CA LYS A 87 -1.10 -5.72 -14.76
C LYS A 87 -1.98 -6.36 -13.68
N ASN A 88 -1.54 -6.36 -12.44
CA ASN A 88 -2.30 -6.91 -11.33
C ASN A 88 -3.59 -6.12 -11.07
N LEU A 89 -3.53 -4.79 -11.16
CA LEU A 89 -4.70 -3.93 -11.07
C LEU A 89 -5.71 -4.23 -12.18
N LYS A 90 -5.25 -4.40 -13.40
CA LYS A 90 -6.12 -4.74 -14.55
C LYS A 90 -6.76 -6.11 -14.38
N LYS A 91 -6.01 -7.11 -13.91
CA LYS A 91 -6.55 -8.44 -13.61
C LYS A 91 -7.66 -8.36 -12.56
N LEU A 92 -7.41 -7.64 -11.47
CA LEU A 92 -8.42 -7.44 -10.43
C LEU A 92 -9.68 -6.78 -10.98
N ARG A 93 -9.53 -5.69 -11.71
CA ARG A 93 -10.65 -4.95 -12.29
C ARG A 93 -11.47 -5.82 -13.25
N THR A 94 -10.78 -6.58 -14.10
CA THR A 94 -11.43 -7.49 -15.05
C THR A 94 -12.19 -8.61 -14.32
N TYR A 95 -11.59 -9.16 -13.28
CA TYR A 95 -12.24 -10.15 -12.42
C TYR A 95 -13.52 -9.61 -11.77
N LEU A 96 -13.51 -8.34 -11.37
CA LEU A 96 -14.65 -7.66 -10.77
C LEU A 96 -15.70 -7.21 -11.82
N ASN A 97 -15.46 -7.41 -13.11
CA ASN A 97 -16.31 -6.93 -14.20
C ASN A 97 -16.55 -5.41 -14.17
N LEU A 98 -15.55 -4.64 -13.79
CA LEU A 98 -15.64 -3.20 -13.71
C LEU A 98 -14.91 -2.51 -14.87
N SER A 99 -15.46 -1.41 -15.36
CA SER A 99 -14.72 -0.48 -16.22
C SER A 99 -13.71 0.32 -15.38
N GLN A 100 -12.71 0.91 -16.03
CA GLN A 100 -11.79 1.83 -15.35
C GLN A 100 -12.55 2.98 -14.68
N ASP A 101 -13.57 3.53 -15.35
CA ASP A 101 -14.38 4.62 -14.81
C ASP A 101 -15.12 4.21 -13.53
N LYS A 102 -15.75 3.03 -13.55
CA LYS A 102 -16.49 2.54 -12.38
C LYS A 102 -15.58 2.26 -11.20
N LEU A 103 -14.44 1.58 -11.42
CA LEU A 103 -13.52 1.28 -10.34
C LEU A 103 -12.92 2.57 -9.77
N SER A 104 -12.44 3.46 -10.60
CA SER A 104 -11.82 4.71 -10.16
C SER A 104 -12.80 5.57 -9.36
N LYS A 105 -14.02 5.73 -9.83
CA LYS A 105 -15.08 6.46 -9.10
C LYS A 105 -15.38 5.82 -7.75
N SER A 106 -15.49 4.50 -7.69
CA SER A 106 -15.80 3.78 -6.46
C SER A 106 -14.73 3.95 -5.37
N CYS A 107 -13.50 4.23 -5.77
CA CYS A 107 -12.35 4.40 -4.87
C CYS A 107 -11.87 5.86 -4.78
N ASN A 108 -12.64 6.79 -5.31
CA ASN A 108 -12.32 8.21 -5.29
C ASN A 108 -10.98 8.55 -5.97
N ILE A 109 -10.70 7.87 -7.08
CA ILE A 109 -9.51 8.05 -7.91
C ILE A 109 -9.97 8.61 -9.25
N SER A 110 -9.24 9.58 -9.83
CA SER A 110 -9.57 10.02 -11.19
C SER A 110 -9.34 8.89 -12.20
N GLN A 111 -10.16 8.83 -13.24
CA GLN A 111 -10.01 7.80 -14.29
C GLN A 111 -8.65 7.91 -14.97
N THR A 112 -8.17 9.13 -15.23
CA THR A 112 -6.86 9.36 -15.84
C THR A 112 -5.73 8.80 -14.96
N ALA A 113 -5.76 9.06 -13.66
CA ALA A 113 -4.76 8.52 -12.73
C ALA A 113 -4.81 6.99 -12.70
N TYR A 114 -6.01 6.42 -12.59
CA TYR A 114 -6.16 4.97 -12.55
C TYR A 114 -5.68 4.30 -13.85
N SER A 115 -6.02 4.88 -15.01
CA SER A 115 -5.53 4.40 -16.31
C SER A 115 -4.00 4.39 -16.38
N ASN A 116 -3.36 5.44 -15.88
CA ASN A 116 -1.91 5.52 -15.82
C ASN A 116 -1.30 4.45 -14.88
N TYR A 117 -1.99 4.12 -13.80
CA TYR A 117 -1.57 3.02 -12.90
C TYR A 117 -1.63 1.67 -13.60
N GLU A 118 -2.72 1.36 -14.31
CA GLU A 118 -2.83 0.11 -15.08
C GLU A 118 -1.79 -0.03 -16.18
N GLN A 119 -1.47 1.08 -16.85
CA GLN A 119 -0.47 1.11 -17.92
C GLN A 119 0.97 1.09 -17.39
N GLY A 120 1.16 1.22 -16.08
CA GLY A 120 2.48 1.26 -15.48
C GLY A 120 3.27 2.53 -15.79
N VAL A 121 2.58 3.63 -16.10
CA VAL A 121 3.20 4.95 -16.29
C VAL A 121 3.67 5.51 -14.96
N TYR A 122 2.85 5.39 -13.93
CA TYR A 122 3.16 5.82 -12.57
C TYR A 122 2.98 4.68 -11.58
N LEU A 123 3.77 4.70 -10.52
CA LEU A 123 3.52 3.87 -9.35
C LEU A 123 2.27 4.38 -8.64
N ILE A 124 1.33 3.49 -8.36
CA ILE A 124 0.11 3.85 -7.60
C ILE A 124 0.49 4.41 -6.23
N ASN A 125 -0.20 5.45 -5.77
CA ASN A 125 0.04 5.98 -4.44
C ASN A 125 -0.62 5.11 -3.35
N THR A 126 -0.13 5.25 -2.13
CA THR A 126 -0.55 4.43 -0.99
C THR A 126 -2.05 4.53 -0.72
N ILE A 127 -2.61 5.73 -0.72
CA ILE A 127 -4.03 5.97 -0.44
C ILE A 127 -4.92 5.29 -1.48
N SER A 128 -4.59 5.42 -2.76
CA SER A 128 -5.36 4.82 -3.86
C SER A 128 -5.32 3.29 -3.78
N LEU A 129 -4.15 2.71 -3.55
CA LEU A 129 -4.02 1.25 -3.41
C LEU A 129 -4.77 0.73 -2.18
N TYR A 130 -4.61 1.41 -1.05
CA TYR A 130 -5.34 1.10 0.17
C TYR A 130 -6.87 1.15 -0.05
N SER A 131 -7.36 2.19 -0.71
CA SER A 131 -8.79 2.37 -0.99
C SER A 131 -9.35 1.23 -1.83
N ILE A 132 -8.62 0.81 -2.87
CA ILE A 132 -9.01 -0.32 -3.72
C ILE A 132 -9.06 -1.60 -2.89
N CYS A 133 -8.02 -1.89 -2.13
CA CYS A 133 -7.90 -3.12 -1.36
C CYS A 133 -8.95 -3.20 -0.24
N LYS A 134 -9.21 -2.10 0.43
CA LYS A 134 -10.25 -2.02 1.47
C LYS A 134 -11.64 -2.21 0.88
N LYS A 135 -11.94 -1.52 -0.22
CA LYS A 135 -13.26 -1.59 -0.88
C LYS A 135 -13.60 -2.99 -1.36
N TYR A 136 -12.63 -3.65 -1.99
CA TYR A 136 -12.85 -4.95 -2.65
C TYR A 136 -12.29 -6.13 -1.85
N ASN A 137 -11.87 -5.90 -0.61
CA ASN A 137 -11.32 -6.92 0.28
C ASN A 137 -10.16 -7.69 -0.35
N LYS A 138 -9.15 -6.96 -0.80
CA LYS A 138 -7.95 -7.50 -1.45
C LYS A 138 -6.69 -7.14 -0.67
N SER A 139 -5.61 -7.83 -0.96
CA SER A 139 -4.30 -7.64 -0.34
C SER A 139 -3.46 -6.64 -1.12
N MET A 140 -2.90 -5.65 -0.44
CA MET A 140 -1.90 -4.76 -1.03
C MET A 140 -0.63 -5.53 -1.38
N ASP A 141 -0.18 -6.42 -0.50
CA ASP A 141 1.02 -7.23 -0.75
C ASP A 141 0.88 -8.09 -2.01
N GLU A 142 -0.30 -8.66 -2.27
CA GLU A 142 -0.56 -9.41 -3.50
C GLU A 142 -0.51 -8.51 -4.74
N LEU A 143 -1.21 -7.38 -4.72
CA LEU A 143 -1.22 -6.45 -5.87
C LEU A 143 0.17 -5.88 -6.16
N LEU A 144 1.00 -5.75 -5.13
CA LEU A 144 2.39 -5.29 -5.28
C LEU A 144 3.35 -6.39 -5.76
N GLY A 145 2.89 -7.64 -5.88
CA GLY A 145 3.73 -8.76 -6.30
C GLY A 145 4.57 -9.36 -5.18
N LYS A 146 4.27 -9.05 -3.93
CA LYS A 146 5.01 -9.56 -2.76
C LYS A 146 4.46 -10.90 -2.24
N VAL A 147 3.28 -11.28 -2.67
CA VAL A 147 2.62 -12.57 -2.39
C VAL A 147 2.15 -13.14 -3.71
N GLU A 148 2.23 -14.47 -3.87
CA GLU A 148 1.78 -15.13 -5.09
C GLU A 148 0.29 -14.89 -5.36
N THR A 149 -0.02 -14.55 -6.62
CA THR A 149 -1.35 -14.10 -7.06
C THR A 149 -2.39 -15.20 -7.20
N GLN A 150 -2.12 -16.42 -6.79
CA GLN A 150 -3.08 -17.52 -6.92
C GLN A 150 -4.40 -17.29 -6.16
N GLU A 151 -4.38 -16.43 -5.16
CA GLU A 151 -5.57 -16.12 -4.35
C GLU A 151 -6.42 -14.98 -4.91
N LEU A 152 -5.87 -14.12 -5.76
CA LEU A 152 -6.65 -13.05 -6.42
C LEU A 152 -7.77 -13.58 -7.33
N ILE A 153 -7.65 -14.83 -7.75
CA ILE A 153 -8.56 -15.48 -8.71
C ILE A 153 -9.53 -16.47 -8.04
N LYS A 154 -9.28 -16.87 -6.79
CA LYS A 154 -10.00 -17.97 -6.12
C LYS A 154 -11.16 -17.56 -5.22
N ASN A 155 -11.39 -16.25 -5.03
CA ASN A 155 -12.48 -15.78 -4.16
C ASN A 155 -13.45 -14.92 -4.96
#